data_0b943770ac7fbe2a48d473e01ea7149a
#
_entry.id   0b943770ac7fbe2a48d473e01ea7149a
#
_cell.length_a   1.000
_cell.length_b   1.000
_cell.length_c   1.000
_cell.angle_alpha   90.00
_cell.angle_beta   90.00
_cell.angle_gamma   90.00
#
_symmetry.space_group_name_H-M   'P 1'
#
loop_
_entity.id
_entity.type
_entity.pdbx_description
1 polymer ?
#
loop_
_entity_poly.entity_id
_entity_poly.type
_entity_poly.pdbx_seq_one_letter_code
_entity_poly.pdbx_strand_id
1 'polypeptide(L)'
;MKIISFTMVNNESEIIESFIRYNYNFVDEMVIIDNGCTDSTIKIIRKLIGEGFKITVYDESLEAYNQYRLDNKYLTKIANEKNPDIILPLDADEFLTGNTNPREVLEGLSLDRIYYITWRWYVMTKEDNILETFIPKKMQYCLSKPAWNYSDGTVVTKAIIPVKYYSDMGLTLSMGHHTVFGNDKVKITQLDNLQLAHYRAISEEQLIYKTCCYTIRDIATMENNFETAQRTNQMAIIENGTDMWDAAE
;
A
#
# COMPACT_ATOMS: atom_id res chain seq x y z
N MET A 1 -13.65 -16.49 8.97
CA MET A 1 -13.09 -16.10 7.65
C MET A 1 -11.59 -15.90 7.84
N LYS A 2 -10.75 -16.44 6.96
CA LYS A 2 -9.29 -16.25 7.01
C LYS A 2 -8.89 -15.10 6.09
N ILE A 3 -8.30 -14.06 6.65
CA ILE A 3 -7.91 -12.83 5.95
C ILE A 3 -6.40 -12.68 6.02
N ILE A 4 -5.75 -12.53 4.87
CA ILE A 4 -4.30 -12.32 4.77
C ILE A 4 -4.04 -11.01 4.05
N SER A 5 -3.18 -10.16 4.59
CA SER A 5 -2.60 -9.05 3.80
C SER A 5 -1.29 -9.47 3.16
N PHE A 6 -0.97 -8.88 2.01
CA PHE A 6 0.39 -8.93 1.50
C PHE A 6 0.89 -7.53 1.10
N THR A 7 2.18 -7.33 1.27
CA THR A 7 2.82 -6.03 1.12
C THR A 7 4.22 -6.23 0.55
N MET A 8 4.55 -5.54 -0.54
CA MET A 8 5.93 -5.47 -1.02
C MET A 8 6.63 -4.27 -0.36
N VAL A 9 7.86 -4.47 0.11
CA VAL A 9 8.63 -3.45 0.83
C VAL A 9 10.01 -3.23 0.20
N ASN A 10 10.43 -1.95 0.20
CA ASN A 10 11.79 -1.54 -0.15
C ASN A 10 12.15 -0.29 0.67
N ASN A 11 12.95 -0.49 1.74
CA ASN A 11 13.40 0.58 2.63
C ASN A 11 12.27 1.39 3.28
N GLU A 12 11.44 0.72 4.08
CA GLU A 12 10.29 1.28 4.79
C GLU A 12 10.50 1.31 6.32
N SER A 13 11.76 1.44 6.80
CA SER A 13 12.07 1.34 8.24
C SER A 13 11.36 2.36 9.12
N GLU A 14 10.99 3.52 8.59
CA GLU A 14 10.31 4.57 9.34
C GLU A 14 8.82 4.28 9.59
N ILE A 15 8.18 3.44 8.75
CA ILE A 15 6.75 3.23 8.81
C ILE A 15 6.35 1.77 9.10
N ILE A 16 7.20 0.81 8.78
CA ILE A 16 6.83 -0.61 8.77
C ILE A 16 6.36 -1.14 10.13
N GLU A 17 6.93 -0.66 11.26
CA GLU A 17 6.46 -1.07 12.59
C GLU A 17 5.05 -0.56 12.86
N SER A 18 4.76 0.71 12.54
CA SER A 18 3.42 1.28 12.64
C SER A 18 2.42 0.56 11.76
N PHE A 19 2.79 0.28 10.51
CA PHE A 19 1.97 -0.42 9.54
C PHE A 19 1.58 -1.82 10.05
N ILE A 20 2.54 -2.61 10.50
CA ILE A 20 2.30 -3.97 10.98
C ILE A 20 1.44 -3.95 12.25
N ARG A 21 1.83 -3.18 13.28
CA ARG A 21 1.09 -3.14 14.55
C ARG A 21 -0.34 -2.68 14.39
N TYR A 22 -0.61 -1.79 13.45
CA TYR A 22 -1.94 -1.28 13.18
C TYR A 22 -2.80 -2.28 12.38
N ASN A 23 -2.34 -2.65 11.19
CA ASN A 23 -3.13 -3.47 10.27
C ASN A 23 -3.29 -4.92 10.73
N TYR A 24 -2.38 -5.43 11.55
CA TYR A 24 -2.47 -6.78 12.11
C TYR A 24 -3.73 -7.01 12.96
N ASN A 25 -4.34 -5.95 13.48
CA ASN A 25 -5.62 -6.06 14.20
C ASN A 25 -6.79 -6.52 13.31
N PHE A 26 -6.63 -6.47 12.00
CA PHE A 26 -7.71 -6.73 11.04
C PHE A 26 -7.46 -7.96 10.16
N VAL A 27 -6.31 -8.62 10.29
CA VAL A 27 -5.92 -9.80 9.49
C VAL A 27 -5.45 -10.95 10.39
N ASP A 28 -5.43 -12.16 9.84
CA ASP A 28 -4.98 -13.36 10.57
C ASP A 28 -3.48 -13.63 10.36
N GLU A 29 -2.93 -13.11 9.28
CA GLU A 29 -1.53 -13.25 8.90
C GLU A 29 -1.14 -12.13 7.93
N MET A 30 0.13 -11.72 7.96
CA MET A 30 0.70 -10.81 6.98
C MET A 30 1.78 -11.52 6.16
N VAL A 31 1.83 -11.23 4.88
CA VAL A 31 2.90 -11.67 3.97
C VAL A 31 3.67 -10.45 3.51
N ILE A 32 4.97 -10.46 3.72
CA ILE A 32 5.88 -9.38 3.30
C ILE A 32 6.77 -9.91 2.18
N ILE A 33 6.89 -9.14 1.12
CA ILE A 33 7.79 -9.40 -0.01
C ILE A 33 8.93 -8.39 0.09
N ASP A 34 10.12 -8.84 0.46
CA ASP A 34 11.32 -8.00 0.53
C ASP A 34 11.91 -7.83 -0.88
N ASN A 35 11.75 -6.66 -1.46
CA ASN A 35 12.31 -6.33 -2.78
C ASN A 35 13.61 -5.50 -2.64
N GLY A 36 14.52 -5.99 -1.80
CA GLY A 36 15.88 -5.45 -1.67
C GLY A 36 16.03 -4.35 -0.62
N CYS A 37 15.46 -4.54 0.56
CA CYS A 37 15.69 -3.63 1.69
C CYS A 37 17.15 -3.64 2.13
N THR A 38 17.74 -2.45 2.26
CA THR A 38 19.12 -2.22 2.72
C THR A 38 19.17 -1.49 4.07
N ASP A 39 18.02 -0.97 4.53
CA ASP A 39 17.84 -0.29 5.81
C ASP A 39 17.46 -1.26 6.95
N SER A 40 16.83 -0.73 8.01
CA SER A 40 16.40 -1.55 9.16
C SER A 40 15.05 -2.25 8.97
N THR A 41 14.38 -2.15 7.81
CA THR A 41 13.04 -2.70 7.57
C THR A 41 12.94 -4.17 7.96
N ILE A 42 13.81 -5.02 7.42
CA ILE A 42 13.77 -6.47 7.67
C ILE A 42 14.14 -6.81 9.12
N LYS A 43 15.02 -6.02 9.75
CA LYS A 43 15.35 -6.19 11.17
C LYS A 43 14.13 -5.91 12.05
N ILE A 44 13.36 -4.88 11.75
CA ILE A 44 12.13 -4.52 12.45
C ILE A 44 11.09 -5.65 12.30
N ILE A 45 10.87 -6.12 11.07
CA ILE A 45 9.93 -7.22 10.79
C ILE A 45 10.29 -8.48 11.57
N ARG A 46 11.58 -8.87 11.60
CA ARG A 46 12.06 -10.03 12.38
C ARG A 46 11.83 -9.87 13.87
N LYS A 47 12.00 -8.66 14.41
CA LYS A 47 11.65 -8.34 15.82
C LYS A 47 10.16 -8.60 16.07
N LEU A 48 9.28 -8.11 15.20
CA LEU A 48 7.83 -8.29 15.35
C LEU A 48 7.42 -9.78 15.24
N ILE A 49 8.05 -10.56 14.37
CA ILE A 49 7.86 -12.02 14.33
C ILE A 49 8.23 -12.64 15.69
N GLY A 50 9.35 -12.20 16.29
CA GLY A 50 9.77 -12.62 17.63
C GLY A 50 8.79 -12.20 18.74
N GLU A 51 8.03 -11.14 18.57
CA GLU A 51 6.94 -10.70 19.45
C GLU A 51 5.64 -11.51 19.28
N GLY A 52 5.57 -12.41 18.29
CA GLY A 52 4.42 -13.30 18.06
C GLY A 52 3.50 -12.90 16.91
N PHE A 53 3.83 -11.86 16.12
CA PHE A 53 3.08 -11.53 14.91
C PHE A 53 3.27 -12.63 13.86
N LYS A 54 2.19 -13.12 13.28
CA LYS A 54 2.23 -14.12 12.20
C LYS A 54 2.57 -13.42 10.88
N ILE A 55 3.85 -13.35 10.58
CA ILE A 55 4.37 -12.72 9.36
C ILE A 55 5.22 -13.73 8.62
N THR A 56 4.91 -13.91 7.33
CA THR A 56 5.77 -14.66 6.41
C THR A 56 6.53 -13.67 5.54
N VAL A 57 7.86 -13.80 5.46
CA VAL A 57 8.71 -12.96 4.60
C VAL A 57 9.22 -13.78 3.44
N TYR A 58 9.04 -13.29 2.23
CA TYR A 58 9.65 -13.81 1.01
C TYR A 58 10.74 -12.85 0.54
N ASP A 59 11.88 -13.41 0.18
CA ASP A 59 13.05 -12.67 -0.31
C ASP A 59 13.02 -12.62 -1.84
N GLU A 60 12.85 -11.42 -2.38
CA GLU A 60 12.94 -11.08 -3.80
C GLU A 60 13.98 -9.96 -4.00
N SER A 61 14.98 -9.89 -3.14
CA SER A 61 16.01 -8.85 -3.13
C SER A 61 16.89 -8.83 -4.40
N LEU A 62 16.94 -9.92 -5.12
CA LEU A 62 17.67 -10.03 -6.40
C LEU A 62 16.81 -9.75 -7.63
N GLU A 63 15.49 -9.60 -7.44
CA GLU A 63 14.58 -9.31 -8.53
C GLU A 63 14.45 -7.81 -8.76
N ALA A 64 14.49 -7.41 -10.03
CA ALA A 64 14.17 -6.03 -10.38
C ALA A 64 12.73 -5.67 -9.96
N TYR A 65 12.56 -4.44 -9.53
CA TYR A 65 11.23 -3.93 -9.18
C TYR A 65 10.27 -4.09 -10.37
N ASN A 66 9.26 -4.90 -10.16
CA ASN A 66 8.14 -5.05 -11.07
C ASN A 66 6.91 -5.45 -10.24
N GLN A 67 6.23 -4.46 -9.71
CA GLN A 67 5.11 -4.66 -8.80
C GLN A 67 4.04 -5.56 -9.43
N TYR A 68 3.62 -5.28 -10.66
CA TYR A 68 2.59 -6.08 -11.34
C TYR A 68 2.95 -7.58 -11.38
N ARG A 69 4.19 -7.92 -11.75
CA ARG A 69 4.64 -9.32 -11.84
C ARG A 69 4.73 -9.97 -10.47
N LEU A 70 5.34 -9.29 -9.51
CA LEU A 70 5.54 -9.82 -8.17
C LEU A 70 4.23 -9.98 -7.41
N ASP A 71 3.35 -9.00 -7.46
CA ASP A 71 2.04 -9.05 -6.79
C ASP A 71 1.19 -10.21 -7.31
N ASN A 72 1.08 -10.40 -8.62
CA ASN A 72 0.32 -11.51 -9.19
C ASN A 72 0.98 -12.89 -8.91
N LYS A 73 2.32 -12.97 -8.90
CA LYS A 73 3.06 -14.16 -8.45
C LYS A 73 2.69 -14.53 -7.03
N TYR A 74 2.75 -13.55 -6.10
CA TYR A 74 2.51 -13.79 -4.68
C TYR A 74 1.05 -13.93 -4.33
N LEU A 75 0.15 -13.24 -5.00
CA LEU A 75 -1.28 -13.46 -4.86
C LEU A 75 -1.64 -14.93 -5.15
N THR A 76 -1.14 -15.46 -6.27
CA THR A 76 -1.33 -16.87 -6.63
C THR A 76 -0.66 -17.81 -5.62
N LYS A 77 0.54 -17.51 -5.17
CA LYS A 77 1.29 -18.31 -4.19
C LYS A 77 0.56 -18.35 -2.83
N ILE A 78 0.12 -17.20 -2.33
CA ILE A 78 -0.62 -17.09 -1.07
C ILE A 78 -1.95 -17.84 -1.15
N ALA A 79 -2.69 -17.69 -2.27
CA ALA A 79 -3.92 -18.41 -2.50
C ALA A 79 -3.73 -19.93 -2.38
N ASN A 80 -2.70 -20.47 -3.03
CA ASN A 80 -2.44 -21.92 -3.07
C ASN A 80 -1.85 -22.47 -1.77
N GLU A 81 -0.92 -21.74 -1.13
CA GLU A 81 -0.21 -22.27 0.04
C GLU A 81 -0.95 -22.02 1.35
N LYS A 82 -1.70 -20.93 1.45
CA LYS A 82 -2.32 -20.48 2.71
C LYS A 82 -3.83 -20.58 2.71
N ASN A 83 -4.45 -20.73 1.54
CA ASN A 83 -5.91 -20.87 1.33
C ASN A 83 -6.74 -19.86 2.15
N PRO A 84 -6.53 -18.55 1.99
CA PRO A 84 -7.35 -17.53 2.64
C PRO A 84 -8.69 -17.36 1.92
N ASP A 85 -9.69 -16.84 2.66
CA ASP A 85 -10.96 -16.40 2.06
C ASP A 85 -10.78 -15.05 1.35
N ILE A 86 -10.03 -14.13 1.96
CA ILE A 86 -9.76 -12.79 1.45
C ILE A 86 -8.26 -12.50 1.48
N ILE A 87 -7.76 -11.88 0.43
CA ILE A 87 -6.44 -11.23 0.39
C ILE A 87 -6.62 -9.70 0.31
N LEU A 88 -5.83 -9.00 1.12
CA LEU A 88 -5.71 -7.54 1.14
C LEU A 88 -4.32 -7.16 0.64
N PRO A 89 -4.16 -6.74 -0.62
CA PRO A 89 -2.93 -6.10 -1.06
C PRO A 89 -2.87 -4.68 -0.49
N LEU A 90 -1.83 -4.38 0.28
CA LEU A 90 -1.61 -3.09 0.93
C LEU A 90 -0.18 -2.61 0.67
N ASP A 91 -0.02 -1.33 0.36
CA ASP A 91 1.30 -0.71 0.40
C ASP A 91 1.70 -0.42 1.86
N ALA A 92 3.00 -0.32 2.15
CA ALA A 92 3.50 -0.19 3.54
C ALA A 92 3.08 1.13 4.23
N ASP A 93 2.56 2.08 3.46
CA ASP A 93 2.06 3.38 3.91
C ASP A 93 0.52 3.48 3.91
N GLU A 94 -0.19 2.34 3.81
CA GLU A 94 -1.65 2.25 3.79
C GLU A 94 -2.20 1.56 5.04
N PHE A 95 -3.11 2.23 5.72
CA PHE A 95 -3.70 1.79 6.97
C PHE A 95 -5.21 1.65 6.83
N LEU A 96 -5.75 0.46 7.11
CA LEU A 96 -7.19 0.21 7.05
C LEU A 96 -7.95 1.05 8.09
N THR A 97 -8.94 1.79 7.65
CA THR A 97 -9.77 2.61 8.52
C THR A 97 -11.23 2.63 8.03
N GLY A 98 -12.14 3.09 8.86
CA GLY A 98 -13.56 3.16 8.51
C GLY A 98 -14.40 3.69 9.64
N ASN A 99 -15.71 3.78 9.40
CA ASN A 99 -16.67 4.23 10.40
C ASN A 99 -16.99 3.16 11.46
N THR A 100 -16.61 1.91 11.18
CA THR A 100 -16.76 0.74 12.05
C THR A 100 -15.46 -0.04 12.05
N ASN A 101 -15.38 -1.10 12.88
CA ASN A 101 -14.19 -1.95 12.91
C ASN A 101 -13.93 -2.58 11.53
N PRO A 102 -12.77 -2.32 10.89
CA PRO A 102 -12.43 -2.90 9.60
C PRO A 102 -12.53 -4.43 9.56
N ARG A 103 -12.18 -5.13 10.63
CA ARG A 103 -12.29 -6.60 10.69
C ARG A 103 -13.73 -7.06 10.54
N GLU A 104 -14.67 -6.42 11.22
CA GLU A 104 -16.11 -6.75 11.13
C GLU A 104 -16.66 -6.50 9.72
N VAL A 105 -16.23 -5.41 9.09
CA VAL A 105 -16.61 -5.14 7.69
C VAL A 105 -16.11 -6.24 6.77
N LEU A 106 -14.84 -6.62 6.88
CA LEU A 106 -14.24 -7.67 6.06
C LEU A 106 -14.92 -9.03 6.25
N GLU A 107 -15.24 -9.40 7.49
CA GLU A 107 -15.93 -10.67 7.80
C GLU A 107 -17.38 -10.70 7.29
N GLY A 108 -18.00 -9.54 7.10
CA GLY A 108 -19.34 -9.41 6.52
C GLY A 108 -19.39 -9.44 5.00
N LEU A 109 -18.25 -9.47 4.31
CA LEU A 109 -18.22 -9.43 2.84
C LEU A 109 -18.70 -10.75 2.21
N SER A 110 -19.48 -10.65 1.14
CA SER A 110 -19.76 -11.79 0.28
C SER A 110 -18.53 -12.19 -0.53
N LEU A 111 -18.30 -13.48 -0.68
CA LEU A 111 -17.13 -13.99 -1.41
C LEU A 111 -17.38 -14.17 -2.93
N ASP A 112 -18.43 -13.55 -3.48
CA ASP A 112 -18.86 -13.70 -4.88
C ASP A 112 -18.55 -12.50 -5.78
N ARG A 113 -17.70 -11.59 -5.33
CA ARG A 113 -17.33 -10.34 -6.06
C ARG A 113 -16.05 -9.72 -5.57
N ILE A 114 -15.49 -8.81 -6.32
CA ILE A 114 -14.35 -7.96 -5.92
C ILE A 114 -14.90 -6.71 -5.22
N TYR A 115 -14.17 -6.21 -4.24
CA TYR A 115 -14.52 -4.95 -3.59
C TYR A 115 -13.45 -3.91 -3.83
N TYR A 116 -13.88 -2.65 -3.94
CA TYR A 116 -12.99 -1.51 -4.02
C TYR A 116 -13.21 -0.58 -2.85
N ILE A 117 -12.12 -0.07 -2.29
CA ILE A 117 -12.10 0.96 -1.26
C ILE A 117 -11.30 2.16 -1.75
N THR A 118 -11.65 3.34 -1.28
CA THR A 118 -10.92 4.58 -1.56
C THR A 118 -9.91 4.85 -0.48
N TRP A 119 -9.04 5.83 -0.69
CA TRP A 119 -8.15 6.31 0.35
C TRP A 119 -8.24 7.82 0.54
N ARG A 120 -7.75 8.26 1.71
CA ARG A 120 -7.48 9.66 2.01
C ARG A 120 -5.98 9.84 2.20
N TRP A 121 -5.44 10.89 1.64
CA TRP A 121 -4.06 11.26 1.88
C TRP A 121 -3.93 12.02 3.18
N TYR A 122 -3.11 11.47 4.06
CA TYR A 122 -2.64 12.15 5.24
C TYR A 122 -1.35 12.89 4.87
N VAL A 123 -1.24 14.12 5.34
CA VAL A 123 -0.17 15.04 4.96
C VAL A 123 0.62 15.45 6.20
N MET A 124 1.93 15.64 6.01
CA MET A 124 2.77 16.22 7.05
C MET A 124 2.36 17.67 7.28
N THR A 125 2.44 18.11 8.54
CA THR A 125 2.19 19.49 8.93
C THR A 125 3.24 19.94 9.94
N LYS A 126 3.41 21.26 10.08
CA LYS A 126 4.29 21.84 11.11
C LYS A 126 3.79 21.58 12.55
N GLU A 127 2.55 21.11 12.69
CA GLU A 127 1.90 20.79 13.97
C GLU A 127 2.11 19.33 14.39
N ASP A 128 2.66 18.49 13.52
CA ASP A 128 2.88 17.09 13.80
C ASP A 128 3.88 16.90 14.96
N ASN A 129 3.55 15.96 15.85
CA ASN A 129 4.46 15.64 16.95
C ASN A 129 5.65 14.82 16.44
N ILE A 130 6.79 15.46 16.24
CA ILE A 130 8.03 14.83 15.74
C ILE A 130 8.59 13.75 16.69
N LEU A 131 8.19 13.73 17.96
CA LEU A 131 8.61 12.71 18.94
C LEU A 131 7.70 11.47 18.91
N GLU A 132 6.55 11.56 18.25
CA GLU A 132 5.66 10.41 18.10
C GLU A 132 6.16 9.51 16.96
N THR A 133 6.34 8.23 17.24
CA THR A 133 6.82 7.24 16.28
C THR A 133 5.70 6.44 15.62
N PHE A 134 4.52 6.41 16.22
CA PHE A 134 3.37 5.73 15.65
C PHE A 134 2.65 6.65 14.66
N ILE A 135 2.81 6.37 13.37
CA ILE A 135 2.42 7.26 12.27
C ILE A 135 0.96 7.74 12.35
N PRO A 136 -0.06 6.88 12.63
CA PRO A 136 -1.43 7.37 12.73
C PRO A 136 -1.70 8.33 13.89
N LYS A 137 -0.81 8.37 14.91
CA LYS A 137 -0.88 9.38 15.98
C LYS A 137 -0.07 10.62 15.66
N LYS A 138 1.03 10.46 14.92
CA LYS A 138 1.89 11.55 14.49
C LYS A 138 1.15 12.45 13.51
N MET A 139 0.60 11.88 12.45
CA MET A 139 0.00 12.60 11.33
C MET A 139 -1.52 12.48 11.38
N GLN A 140 -2.21 13.54 11.76
CA GLN A 140 -3.66 13.52 11.97
C GLN A 140 -4.43 14.35 10.94
N TYR A 141 -3.75 15.09 10.08
CA TYR A 141 -4.37 15.92 9.06
C TYR A 141 -4.45 15.18 7.73
N CYS A 142 -5.60 15.24 7.10
CA CYS A 142 -5.80 14.63 5.78
C CYS A 142 -6.46 15.62 4.82
N LEU A 143 -6.26 15.41 3.54
CA LEU A 143 -6.95 16.18 2.51
C LEU A 143 -8.47 15.95 2.60
N SER A 144 -9.24 17.03 2.44
CA SER A 144 -10.72 16.99 2.50
C SER A 144 -11.34 16.24 1.32
N LYS A 145 -10.63 16.15 0.20
CA LYS A 145 -11.06 15.45 -1.01
C LYS A 145 -10.15 14.27 -1.29
N PRO A 146 -10.62 13.25 -2.02
CA PRO A 146 -9.74 12.21 -2.54
C PRO A 146 -8.59 12.86 -3.31
N ALA A 147 -7.37 12.41 -3.03
CA ALA A 147 -6.17 13.05 -3.56
C ALA A 147 -6.00 12.84 -5.07
N TRP A 148 -6.58 11.78 -5.62
CA TRP A 148 -6.46 11.42 -7.01
C TRP A 148 -7.80 11.06 -7.64
N ASN A 149 -8.06 11.69 -8.79
CA ASN A 149 -9.05 11.24 -9.73
C ASN A 149 -8.34 10.94 -11.05
N TYR A 150 -8.77 9.91 -11.74
CA TYR A 150 -8.42 9.75 -13.15
C TYR A 150 -8.93 10.94 -13.96
N SER A 151 -8.42 11.11 -15.17
CA SER A 151 -8.82 12.21 -16.08
C SER A 151 -10.32 12.26 -16.38
N ASP A 152 -11.02 11.14 -16.23
CA ASP A 152 -12.47 11.01 -16.38
C ASP A 152 -13.27 11.30 -15.06
N GLY A 153 -12.58 11.69 -14.00
CA GLY A 153 -13.18 11.97 -12.68
C GLY A 153 -13.39 10.74 -11.80
N THR A 154 -13.02 9.52 -12.26
CA THR A 154 -13.10 8.30 -11.46
C THR A 154 -12.08 8.34 -10.33
N VAL A 155 -12.53 8.06 -9.11
CA VAL A 155 -11.65 8.01 -7.93
C VAL A 155 -10.76 6.76 -7.99
N VAL A 156 -9.49 6.94 -7.69
CA VAL A 156 -8.55 5.82 -7.60
C VAL A 156 -8.89 4.96 -6.38
N THR A 157 -8.88 3.64 -6.57
CA THR A 157 -9.32 2.66 -5.57
C THR A 157 -8.24 1.62 -5.27
N LYS A 158 -8.46 0.83 -4.23
CA LYS A 158 -7.69 -0.39 -3.90
C LYS A 158 -8.61 -1.60 -3.85
N ALA A 159 -8.13 -2.72 -4.34
CA ALA A 159 -8.90 -3.96 -4.41
C ALA A 159 -8.84 -4.75 -3.10
N ILE A 160 -9.98 -5.29 -2.67
CA ILE A 160 -10.10 -6.37 -1.69
C ILE A 160 -10.48 -7.62 -2.47
N ILE A 161 -9.76 -8.72 -2.28
CA ILE A 161 -9.79 -9.88 -3.16
C ILE A 161 -10.36 -11.11 -2.44
N PRO A 162 -11.63 -11.46 -2.61
CA PRO A 162 -12.13 -12.80 -2.33
C PRO A 162 -11.46 -13.81 -3.25
N VAL A 163 -10.63 -14.67 -2.68
CA VAL A 163 -9.61 -15.45 -3.41
C VAL A 163 -10.24 -16.44 -4.38
N LYS A 164 -11.25 -17.19 -3.90
CA LYS A 164 -11.93 -18.17 -4.76
C LYS A 164 -12.58 -17.50 -5.97
N TYR A 165 -13.31 -16.40 -5.76
CA TYR A 165 -13.95 -15.66 -6.83
C TYR A 165 -12.94 -15.12 -7.84
N TYR A 166 -11.84 -14.52 -7.34
CA TYR A 166 -10.76 -14.01 -8.17
C TYR A 166 -10.16 -15.10 -9.07
N SER A 167 -9.89 -16.28 -8.50
CA SER A 167 -9.33 -17.42 -9.23
C SER A 167 -10.33 -18.02 -10.24
N ASP A 168 -11.59 -18.21 -9.84
CA ASP A 168 -12.65 -18.76 -10.71
C ASP A 168 -12.91 -17.87 -11.92
N MET A 169 -12.76 -16.54 -11.75
CA MET A 169 -12.95 -15.56 -12.83
C MET A 169 -11.69 -15.35 -13.68
N GLY A 170 -10.55 -15.93 -13.32
CA GLY A 170 -9.28 -15.79 -14.04
C GLY A 170 -8.75 -14.36 -14.07
N LEU A 171 -8.85 -13.65 -12.93
CA LEU A 171 -8.48 -12.24 -12.85
C LEU A 171 -6.97 -12.05 -12.63
N THR A 172 -6.50 -10.85 -12.97
CA THR A 172 -5.17 -10.34 -12.62
C THR A 172 -5.28 -8.99 -11.93
N LEU A 173 -4.37 -8.70 -10.99
CA LEU A 173 -4.33 -7.46 -10.23
C LEU A 173 -3.50 -6.42 -10.98
N SER A 174 -3.98 -5.17 -11.05
CA SER A 174 -3.22 -4.07 -11.62
C SER A 174 -2.02 -3.70 -10.75
N MET A 175 -1.04 -3.02 -11.33
CA MET A 175 -0.01 -2.31 -10.57
C MET A 175 -0.67 -1.30 -9.61
N GLY A 176 -0.12 -1.15 -8.41
CA GLY A 176 -0.69 -0.31 -7.36
C GLY A 176 -2.00 -0.86 -6.75
N HIS A 177 -2.43 -2.07 -7.13
CA HIS A 177 -3.62 -2.76 -6.59
C HIS A 177 -4.96 -2.03 -6.82
N HIS A 178 -4.99 -1.15 -7.84
CA HIS A 178 -6.12 -0.23 -8.06
C HIS A 178 -7.35 -0.92 -8.64
N THR A 179 -7.15 -1.94 -9.47
CA THR A 179 -8.23 -2.65 -10.15
C THR A 179 -7.83 -4.08 -10.50
N VAL A 180 -8.79 -4.86 -10.95
CA VAL A 180 -8.57 -6.20 -11.51
C VAL A 180 -8.93 -6.23 -12.99
N PHE A 181 -8.25 -7.09 -13.75
CA PHE A 181 -8.48 -7.30 -15.18
C PHE A 181 -8.73 -8.77 -15.48
N GLY A 182 -9.21 -9.07 -16.69
CA GLY A 182 -9.28 -10.42 -17.25
C GLY A 182 -10.67 -10.93 -17.55
N ASN A 183 -11.74 -10.34 -16.99
CA ASN A 183 -13.10 -10.83 -17.24
C ASN A 183 -14.15 -9.72 -17.14
N ASP A 184 -14.87 -9.45 -18.22
CA ASP A 184 -15.89 -8.39 -18.29
C ASP A 184 -17.15 -8.69 -17.46
N LYS A 185 -17.32 -9.95 -17.00
CA LYS A 185 -18.45 -10.37 -16.15
C LYS A 185 -18.14 -10.27 -14.66
N VAL A 186 -16.99 -9.71 -14.29
CA VAL A 186 -16.61 -9.53 -12.89
C VAL A 186 -17.62 -8.65 -12.18
N LYS A 187 -18.09 -9.11 -11.02
CA LYS A 187 -18.93 -8.29 -10.14
C LYS A 187 -18.02 -7.47 -9.24
N ILE A 188 -18.26 -6.18 -9.20
CA ILE A 188 -17.52 -5.23 -8.38
C ILE A 188 -18.48 -4.47 -7.48
N THR A 189 -18.06 -4.21 -6.25
CA THR A 189 -18.77 -3.33 -5.31
C THR A 189 -17.78 -2.37 -4.66
N GLN A 190 -18.06 -1.09 -4.69
CA GLN A 190 -17.32 -0.11 -3.91
C GLN A 190 -17.88 -0.08 -2.48
N LEU A 191 -16.99 -0.04 -1.49
CA LEU A 191 -17.34 0.07 -0.08
C LEU A 191 -17.16 1.53 0.37
N ASP A 192 -18.18 2.07 1.05
CA ASP A 192 -18.16 3.42 1.60
C ASP A 192 -17.85 3.45 3.10
N ASN A 193 -17.95 2.30 3.77
CA ASN A 193 -17.72 2.14 5.21
C ASN A 193 -16.31 1.69 5.58
N LEU A 194 -15.47 1.41 4.58
CA LEU A 194 -14.07 1.05 4.70
C LEU A 194 -13.24 1.87 3.73
N GLN A 195 -12.09 2.35 4.17
CA GLN A 195 -11.16 3.12 3.35
C GLN A 195 -9.72 2.92 3.84
N LEU A 196 -8.75 3.47 3.16
CA LEU A 196 -7.36 3.53 3.58
C LEU A 196 -6.97 4.94 4.01
N ALA A 197 -6.26 5.05 5.11
CA ALA A 197 -5.47 6.22 5.44
C ALA A 197 -4.09 6.01 4.78
N HIS A 198 -3.72 6.89 3.84
CA HIS A 198 -2.50 6.76 3.05
C HIS A 198 -1.49 7.84 3.49
N TYR A 199 -0.34 7.40 4.00
CA TYR A 199 0.73 8.23 4.56
C TYR A 199 1.93 8.25 3.60
N ARG A 200 1.74 8.80 2.42
CA ARG A 200 2.72 8.76 1.32
C ARG A 200 4.08 9.37 1.67
N ALA A 201 4.07 10.45 2.46
CA ALA A 201 5.26 11.15 2.94
C ALA A 201 5.14 11.34 4.45
N ILE A 202 6.06 10.79 5.23
CA ILE A 202 6.05 10.79 6.70
C ILE A 202 7.22 11.54 7.31
N SER A 203 8.21 11.86 6.49
CA SER A 203 9.33 12.73 6.78
C SER A 203 9.85 13.36 5.47
N GLU A 204 10.57 14.47 5.58
CA GLU A 204 11.21 15.11 4.44
C GLU A 204 12.28 14.18 3.84
N GLU A 205 13.07 13.54 4.68
CA GLU A 205 14.13 12.63 4.28
C GLU A 205 13.56 11.43 3.49
N GLN A 206 12.45 10.85 3.96
CA GLN A 206 11.79 9.75 3.27
C GLN A 206 11.24 10.19 1.91
N LEU A 207 10.64 11.37 1.82
CA LEU A 207 10.10 11.90 0.57
C LEU A 207 11.21 12.13 -0.45
N ILE A 208 12.33 12.75 -0.04
CA ILE A 208 13.52 12.97 -0.87
C ILE A 208 14.06 11.61 -1.36
N TYR A 209 14.26 10.66 -0.44
CA TYR A 209 14.77 9.34 -0.76
C TYR A 209 13.88 8.62 -1.79
N LYS A 210 12.58 8.52 -1.54
CA LYS A 210 11.63 7.87 -2.46
C LYS A 210 11.62 8.54 -3.84
N THR A 211 11.61 9.89 -3.86
CA THR A 211 11.63 10.66 -5.11
C THR A 211 12.89 10.36 -5.92
N CYS A 212 14.06 10.38 -5.30
CA CYS A 212 15.33 10.08 -5.97
C CYS A 212 15.35 8.64 -6.50
N CYS A 213 15.02 7.66 -5.68
CA CYS A 213 15.03 6.25 -6.07
C CYS A 213 14.07 5.96 -7.23
N TYR A 214 12.86 6.49 -7.18
CA TYR A 214 11.87 6.29 -8.25
C TYR A 214 12.26 7.02 -9.54
N THR A 215 12.84 8.22 -9.43
CA THR A 215 13.35 8.95 -10.61
C THR A 215 14.47 8.19 -11.29
N ILE A 216 15.44 7.66 -10.53
CA ILE A 216 16.53 6.85 -11.08
C ILE A 216 15.99 5.59 -11.77
N ARG A 217 15.02 4.91 -11.13
CA ARG A 217 14.35 3.75 -11.72
C ARG A 217 13.67 4.09 -13.04
N ASP A 218 12.88 5.17 -13.08
CA ASP A 218 12.15 5.58 -14.27
C ASP A 218 13.08 5.93 -15.42
N ILE A 219 14.20 6.60 -15.12
CA ILE A 219 15.26 6.87 -16.11
C ILE A 219 15.86 5.55 -16.64
N ALA A 220 16.17 4.60 -15.73
CA ALA A 220 16.78 3.33 -16.09
C ALA A 220 15.84 2.43 -16.91
N THR A 221 14.54 2.51 -16.70
CA THR A 221 13.52 1.73 -17.43
C THR A 221 12.96 2.46 -18.64
N MET A 222 13.36 3.72 -18.88
CA MET A 222 12.81 4.59 -19.92
C MET A 222 11.27 4.74 -19.80
N GLU A 223 10.73 4.61 -18.61
CA GLU A 223 9.32 4.85 -18.37
C GLU A 223 8.98 6.33 -18.52
N ASN A 224 7.87 6.59 -19.20
CA ASN A 224 7.34 7.94 -19.38
C ASN A 224 5.81 7.89 -19.22
N ASN A 225 5.35 8.09 -17.99
CA ASN A 225 3.93 8.08 -17.65
C ASN A 225 3.60 9.26 -16.70
N PHE A 226 2.35 9.34 -16.25
CA PHE A 226 1.91 10.41 -15.34
C PHE A 226 2.71 10.46 -14.03
N GLU A 227 3.04 9.29 -13.46
CA GLU A 227 3.82 9.22 -12.22
C GLU A 227 5.25 9.70 -12.43
N THR A 228 5.85 9.42 -13.60
CA THR A 228 7.17 9.96 -13.97
C THR A 228 7.15 11.48 -14.01
N ALA A 229 6.12 12.09 -14.60
CA ALA A 229 5.96 13.55 -14.63
C ALA A 229 5.84 14.14 -13.22
N GLN A 230 5.09 13.51 -12.33
CA GLN A 230 4.97 13.95 -10.95
C GLN A 230 6.32 13.89 -10.21
N ARG A 231 7.08 12.80 -10.39
CA ARG A 231 8.42 12.64 -9.80
C ARG A 231 9.42 13.68 -10.34
N THR A 232 9.35 13.98 -11.62
CA THR A 232 10.16 15.06 -12.23
C THR A 232 9.90 16.40 -11.57
N ASN A 233 8.63 16.74 -11.30
CA ASN A 233 8.27 17.96 -10.58
C ASN A 233 8.81 17.95 -9.13
N GLN A 234 8.70 16.82 -8.43
CA GLN A 234 9.24 16.68 -7.07
C GLN A 234 10.77 16.83 -7.06
N MET A 235 11.48 16.25 -8.04
CA MET A 235 12.93 16.43 -8.19
C MET A 235 13.30 17.90 -8.40
N ALA A 236 12.56 18.62 -9.24
CA ALA A 236 12.80 20.04 -9.47
C ALA A 236 12.64 20.89 -8.19
N ILE A 237 11.69 20.53 -7.32
CA ILE A 237 11.52 21.17 -5.99
C ILE A 237 12.76 20.92 -5.12
N ILE A 238 13.23 19.67 -5.04
CA ILE A 238 14.41 19.27 -4.28
C ILE A 238 15.67 20.00 -4.80
N GLU A 239 15.89 20.00 -6.10
CA GLU A 239 17.05 20.64 -6.75
C GLU A 239 17.09 22.15 -6.54
N ASN A 240 15.95 22.81 -6.50
CA ASN A 240 15.85 24.24 -6.26
C ASN A 240 15.96 24.63 -4.78
N GLY A 241 16.06 23.65 -3.86
CA GLY A 241 16.15 23.90 -2.43
C GLY A 241 14.89 24.56 -1.85
N THR A 242 13.75 24.35 -2.48
CA THR A 242 12.46 24.86 -1.98
C THR A 242 12.06 24.02 -0.76
N ASP A 243 11.58 24.70 0.28
CA ASP A 243 11.03 24.05 1.46
C ASP A 243 9.87 23.13 1.03
N MET A 244 10.00 21.82 1.31
CA MET A 244 8.98 20.85 0.92
C MET A 244 7.61 21.10 1.59
N TRP A 245 7.62 21.81 2.72
CA TRP A 245 6.40 22.24 3.41
C TRP A 245 5.65 23.32 2.63
N ASP A 246 6.38 24.23 2.00
CA ASP A 246 5.79 25.31 1.19
C ASP A 246 5.31 24.78 -0.18
N ALA A 247 5.82 23.63 -0.62
CA ALA A 247 5.38 22.96 -1.84
C ALA A 247 4.15 22.06 -1.64
N ALA A 248 3.77 21.76 -0.39
CA ALA A 248 2.61 20.95 -0.05
C ALA A 248 1.31 21.76 0.12
N GLU A 249 1.40 23.11 0.17
CA GLU A 249 0.25 24.03 0.16
C GLU A 249 -0.25 24.26 -1.27
#